data_6368eb262cf2f6f01438d79345d7b70f
#
_entry.id   6368eb262cf2f6f01438d79345d7b70f
#
_cell.length_a   1.000
_cell.length_b   1.000
_cell.length_c   1.000
_cell.angle_alpha   90.00
_cell.angle_beta   90.00
_cell.angle_gamma   90.00
#
_symmetry.space_group_name_H-M   'P 1'
#
loop_
_entity.id
_entity.type
_entity.pdbx_description
1 polymer ?
#
loop_
_entity_poly.entity_id
_entity_poly.type
_entity_poly.pdbx_seq_one_letter_code
_entity_poly.pdbx_strand_id
1 'polypeptide(L)'
;YPDRNCLTFRETASVSTQQGLDLQKKTDGSVNILSEVATHEAGSYMIQMGMTASLFTMFTHHATTTENLIYALRNSLLICGQFGREEAATQQVTEVIQFDIHLVKDRSGKRYIERITEICPSVKKDGCFIVRDIIYWNSELEKYQLVKSLSEQQLNRIKKNMTKEEWIKWQNWYGEQKNETGNFMQAVYSF
;
A
#
# COMPACT_ATOMS: atom_id res chain seq x y z
N TYR A 1 -15.95 -13.76 9.48
CA TYR A 1 -17.02 -13.00 8.79
C TYR A 1 -17.97 -14.00 8.16
N PRO A 2 -19.04 -14.45 8.89
CA PRO A 2 -19.92 -15.53 8.45
C PRO A 2 -20.69 -15.22 7.16
N ASP A 3 -20.82 -13.96 6.80
CA ASP A 3 -21.60 -13.52 5.63
C ASP A 3 -20.76 -13.25 4.38
N ARG A 4 -19.46 -13.62 4.38
CA ARG A 4 -18.56 -13.42 3.24
C ARG A 4 -17.95 -14.73 2.79
N ASN A 5 -17.90 -14.94 1.49
CA ASN A 5 -17.14 -16.03 0.89
C ASN A 5 -15.66 -15.77 1.12
N CYS A 6 -15.05 -16.51 2.06
CA CYS A 6 -13.64 -16.42 2.37
C CYS A 6 -12.97 -17.77 2.10
N LEU A 7 -11.96 -17.77 1.24
CA LEU A 7 -11.07 -18.91 1.01
C LEU A 7 -9.74 -18.66 1.71
N THR A 8 -9.31 -19.59 2.53
CA THR A 8 -8.04 -19.52 3.24
C THR A 8 -7.12 -20.62 2.74
N PHE A 9 -5.91 -20.22 2.32
CA PHE A 9 -4.86 -21.13 1.91
C PHE A 9 -3.73 -21.08 2.94
N ARG A 10 -3.15 -22.25 3.20
CA ARG A 10 -2.00 -22.37 4.11
C ARG A 10 -0.97 -23.29 3.47
N GLU A 11 0.29 -22.90 3.53
CA GLU A 11 1.39 -23.76 3.16
C GLU A 11 1.44 -25.00 4.05
N THR A 12 1.71 -26.15 3.43
CA THR A 12 1.88 -27.44 4.09
C THR A 12 3.11 -28.14 3.52
N ALA A 13 3.49 -29.31 4.08
CA ALA A 13 4.58 -30.10 3.54
C ALA A 13 4.36 -30.59 2.09
N SER A 14 3.10 -30.65 1.64
CA SER A 14 2.73 -31.13 0.30
C SER A 14 2.22 -30.04 -0.66
N VAL A 15 1.95 -28.83 -0.16
CA VAL A 15 1.43 -27.70 -0.96
C VAL A 15 2.28 -26.49 -0.66
N SER A 16 3.04 -26.02 -1.65
CA SER A 16 3.86 -24.81 -1.52
C SER A 16 3.02 -23.54 -1.54
N THR A 17 3.58 -22.44 -1.01
CA THR A 17 3.00 -21.09 -1.12
C THR A 17 2.65 -20.77 -2.57
N GLN A 18 3.53 -21.07 -3.52
CA GLN A 18 3.31 -20.83 -4.96
C GLN A 18 2.05 -21.53 -5.48
N GLN A 19 1.86 -22.80 -5.12
CA GLN A 19 0.66 -23.55 -5.55
C GLN A 19 -0.63 -22.94 -4.95
N GLY A 20 -0.58 -22.50 -3.70
CA GLY A 20 -1.70 -21.78 -3.07
C GLY A 20 -2.04 -20.48 -3.79
N LEU A 21 -1.02 -19.71 -4.14
CA LEU A 21 -1.16 -18.44 -4.86
C LEU A 21 -1.67 -18.66 -6.31
N ASP A 22 -1.21 -19.72 -7.01
CA ASP A 22 -1.72 -20.06 -8.34
C ASP A 22 -3.20 -20.47 -8.31
N LEU A 23 -3.64 -21.12 -7.24
CA LEU A 23 -5.04 -21.41 -7.02
C LEU A 23 -5.84 -20.14 -6.74
N GLN A 24 -5.29 -19.21 -5.96
CA GLN A 24 -5.91 -17.93 -5.64
C GLN A 24 -6.23 -17.11 -6.91
N LYS A 25 -5.34 -17.09 -7.90
CA LYS A 25 -5.59 -16.44 -9.21
C LYS A 25 -6.83 -16.98 -9.92
N LYS A 26 -7.20 -18.24 -9.68
CA LYS A 26 -8.31 -18.92 -10.34
C LYS A 26 -9.64 -18.77 -9.59
N THR A 27 -9.63 -18.18 -8.40
CA THR A 27 -10.82 -18.08 -7.53
C THR A 27 -11.60 -16.78 -7.70
N ASP A 28 -11.18 -15.88 -8.59
CA ASP A 28 -11.81 -14.57 -8.86
C ASP A 28 -12.06 -13.75 -7.59
N GLY A 29 -11.12 -13.80 -6.65
CA GLY A 29 -11.22 -13.10 -5.36
C GLY A 29 -11.13 -11.59 -5.53
N SER A 30 -12.15 -10.85 -5.08
CA SER A 30 -12.15 -9.38 -5.10
C SER A 30 -11.08 -8.80 -4.18
N VAL A 31 -10.74 -9.48 -3.08
CA VAL A 31 -9.73 -9.06 -2.11
C VAL A 31 -8.72 -10.19 -1.90
N ASN A 32 -7.45 -9.89 -2.12
CA ASN A 32 -6.35 -10.81 -1.93
C ASN A 32 -5.50 -10.36 -0.74
N ILE A 33 -5.30 -11.24 0.24
CA ILE A 33 -4.51 -10.95 1.43
C ILE A 33 -3.44 -12.04 1.59
N LEU A 34 -2.18 -11.62 1.64
CA LEU A 34 -1.07 -12.47 2.05
C LEU A 34 -0.53 -12.01 3.41
N SER A 35 -0.42 -12.94 4.35
CA SER A 35 0.01 -12.62 5.72
C SER A 35 1.41 -12.00 5.78
N GLU A 36 2.35 -12.52 4.98
CA GLU A 36 3.73 -12.03 4.93
C GLU A 36 4.40 -12.36 3.60
N VAL A 37 5.13 -11.39 3.07
CA VAL A 37 6.07 -11.59 1.95
C VAL A 37 7.44 -11.89 2.54
N ALA A 38 7.73 -13.18 2.74
CA ALA A 38 8.98 -13.65 3.34
C ALA A 38 10.04 -14.11 2.31
N THR A 39 9.65 -14.37 1.06
CA THR A 39 10.54 -14.84 -0.01
C THR A 39 10.45 -13.99 -1.26
N HIS A 40 11.44 -14.09 -2.14
CA HIS A 40 11.41 -13.38 -3.43
C HIS A 40 10.28 -13.86 -4.33
N GLU A 41 9.97 -15.16 -4.31
CA GLU A 41 8.87 -15.75 -5.06
C GLU A 41 7.52 -15.17 -4.60
N ALA A 42 7.29 -15.08 -3.28
CA ALA A 42 6.10 -14.48 -2.72
C ALA A 42 5.99 -12.99 -3.10
N GLY A 43 7.10 -12.24 -3.01
CA GLY A 43 7.15 -10.83 -3.41
C GLY A 43 6.83 -10.63 -4.89
N SER A 44 7.48 -11.39 -5.76
CA SER A 44 7.23 -11.36 -7.20
C SER A 44 5.76 -11.70 -7.52
N TYR A 45 5.23 -12.71 -6.85
CA TYR A 45 3.86 -13.15 -7.04
C TYR A 45 2.84 -12.09 -6.59
N MET A 46 3.04 -11.44 -5.45
CA MET A 46 2.12 -10.42 -4.95
C MET A 46 2.06 -9.19 -5.87
N ILE A 47 3.17 -8.82 -6.50
CA ILE A 47 3.15 -7.78 -7.53
C ILE A 47 2.32 -8.22 -8.74
N GLN A 48 2.46 -9.47 -9.20
CA GLN A 48 1.64 -10.01 -10.29
C GLN A 48 0.15 -10.05 -9.91
N MET A 49 -0.18 -10.42 -8.67
CA MET A 49 -1.57 -10.41 -8.18
C MET A 49 -2.17 -9.02 -8.16
N GLY A 50 -1.39 -8.00 -7.79
CA GLY A 50 -1.84 -6.61 -7.82
C GLY A 50 -2.14 -6.06 -9.22
N MET A 51 -1.70 -6.76 -10.28
CA MET A 51 -2.04 -6.45 -11.67
C MET A 51 -3.32 -7.14 -12.16
N THR A 52 -3.86 -8.07 -11.39
CA THR A 52 -5.11 -8.75 -11.76
C THR A 52 -6.32 -7.82 -11.53
N ALA A 53 -7.48 -8.24 -11.99
CA ALA A 53 -8.73 -7.46 -11.84
C ALA A 53 -9.29 -7.44 -10.40
N SER A 54 -8.51 -7.84 -9.38
CA SER A 54 -8.93 -7.74 -8.00
C SER A 54 -9.07 -6.27 -7.57
N LEU A 55 -10.08 -6.00 -6.74
CA LEU A 55 -10.33 -4.66 -6.22
C LEU A 55 -9.23 -4.22 -5.25
N PHE A 56 -8.66 -5.18 -4.51
CA PHE A 56 -7.73 -4.90 -3.44
C PHE A 56 -6.75 -6.04 -3.22
N THR A 57 -5.46 -5.72 -3.12
CA THR A 57 -4.39 -6.66 -2.75
C THR A 57 -3.61 -6.08 -1.58
N MET A 58 -3.44 -6.87 -0.52
CA MET A 58 -2.77 -6.48 0.71
C MET A 58 -1.79 -7.55 1.17
N PHE A 59 -0.64 -7.13 1.67
CA PHE A 59 0.34 -8.03 2.29
C PHE A 59 1.16 -7.30 3.34
N THR A 60 1.84 -8.03 4.23
CA THR A 60 2.83 -7.46 5.14
C THR A 60 4.24 -7.76 4.65
N HIS A 61 5.14 -6.84 4.94
CA HIS A 61 6.56 -6.92 4.60
C HIS A 61 7.40 -6.22 5.66
N HIS A 62 8.61 -6.71 5.92
CA HIS A 62 9.57 -6.05 6.79
C HIS A 62 10.45 -5.10 5.98
N ALA A 63 10.26 -3.79 6.18
CA ALA A 63 11.10 -2.74 5.60
C ALA A 63 11.22 -1.57 6.58
N THR A 64 12.35 -0.88 6.58
CA THR A 64 12.60 0.28 7.45
C THR A 64 12.03 1.57 6.86
N THR A 65 11.99 1.67 5.54
CA THR A 65 11.42 2.80 4.80
C THR A 65 10.58 2.32 3.63
N THR A 66 9.73 3.19 3.11
CA THR A 66 8.93 2.91 1.91
C THR A 66 9.80 2.66 0.68
N GLU A 67 10.91 3.39 0.54
CA GLU A 67 11.87 3.18 -0.56
C GLU A 67 12.51 1.79 -0.46
N ASN A 68 12.90 1.36 0.74
CA ASN A 68 13.46 0.01 0.96
C ASN A 68 12.44 -1.08 0.63
N LEU A 69 11.15 -0.88 0.94
CA LEU A 69 10.07 -1.77 0.52
C LEU A 69 10.04 -1.91 -1.02
N ILE A 70 10.03 -0.78 -1.74
CA ILE A 70 10.01 -0.77 -3.21
C ILE A 70 11.23 -1.48 -3.78
N TYR A 71 12.43 -1.21 -3.26
CA TYR A 71 13.65 -1.85 -3.74
C TYR A 71 13.69 -3.36 -3.43
N ALA A 72 13.19 -3.79 -2.28
CA ALA A 72 13.10 -5.21 -1.95
C ALA A 72 12.16 -5.96 -2.91
N LEU A 73 10.99 -5.39 -3.20
CA LEU A 73 10.04 -5.96 -4.15
C LEU A 73 10.57 -5.94 -5.59
N ARG A 74 11.25 -4.86 -6.02
CA ARG A 74 11.96 -4.80 -7.30
C ARG A 74 12.98 -5.93 -7.42
N ASN A 75 13.81 -6.12 -6.39
CA ASN A 75 14.81 -7.17 -6.37
C ASN A 75 14.15 -8.56 -6.47
N SER A 76 13.01 -8.76 -5.85
CA SER A 76 12.24 -10.00 -5.98
C SER A 76 11.84 -10.29 -7.43
N LEU A 77 11.36 -9.26 -8.16
CA LEU A 77 11.03 -9.40 -9.58
C LEU A 77 12.26 -9.75 -10.45
N LEU A 78 13.40 -9.14 -10.17
CA LEU A 78 14.65 -9.39 -10.89
C LEU A 78 15.20 -10.81 -10.61
N ILE A 79 15.25 -11.21 -9.34
CA ILE A 79 15.74 -12.54 -8.91
C ILE A 79 14.87 -13.65 -9.48
N CYS A 80 13.54 -13.45 -9.53
CA CYS A 80 12.60 -14.40 -10.13
C CYS A 80 12.58 -14.37 -11.66
N GLY A 81 13.44 -13.57 -12.31
CA GLY A 81 13.56 -13.50 -13.77
C GLY A 81 12.34 -12.89 -14.47
N GLN A 82 11.48 -12.16 -13.75
CA GLN A 82 10.31 -11.51 -14.34
C GLN A 82 10.69 -10.29 -15.19
N PHE A 83 11.78 -9.64 -14.86
CA PHE A 83 12.30 -8.46 -15.56
C PHE A 83 13.82 -8.58 -15.72
N GLY A 84 14.34 -8.07 -16.84
CA GLY A 84 15.78 -7.99 -17.08
C GLY A 84 16.39 -6.62 -16.79
N ARG A 85 15.58 -5.63 -16.41
CA ARG A 85 15.99 -4.24 -16.16
C ARG A 85 15.39 -3.70 -14.88
N GLU A 86 16.20 -3.01 -14.09
CA GLU A 86 15.79 -2.44 -12.79
C GLU A 86 14.70 -1.38 -12.96
N GLU A 87 14.80 -0.53 -13.98
CA GLU A 87 13.83 0.55 -14.19
C GLU A 87 12.43 -0.03 -14.45
N ALA A 88 12.34 -1.05 -15.32
CA ALA A 88 11.06 -1.69 -15.64
C ALA A 88 10.48 -2.41 -14.43
N ALA A 89 11.31 -3.10 -13.64
CA ALA A 89 10.88 -3.76 -12.41
C ALA A 89 10.41 -2.73 -11.35
N THR A 90 11.16 -1.61 -11.19
CA THR A 90 10.77 -0.54 -10.26
C THR A 90 9.44 0.10 -10.67
N GLN A 91 9.27 0.40 -11.96
CA GLN A 91 8.03 0.95 -12.47
C GLN A 91 6.86 0.01 -12.17
N GLN A 92 7.03 -1.30 -12.43
CA GLN A 92 5.99 -2.29 -12.16
C GLN A 92 5.59 -2.32 -10.68
N VAL A 93 6.56 -2.30 -9.78
CA VAL A 93 6.29 -2.27 -8.34
C VAL A 93 5.50 -1.02 -7.95
N THR A 94 5.93 0.15 -8.41
CA THR A 94 5.31 1.44 -8.03
C THR A 94 3.94 1.68 -8.68
N GLU A 95 3.62 1.00 -9.78
CA GLU A 95 2.28 0.98 -10.35
C GLU A 95 1.30 0.13 -9.53
N VAL A 96 1.80 -0.94 -8.92
CA VAL A 96 1.01 -1.87 -8.11
C VAL A 96 0.87 -1.39 -6.67
N ILE A 97 1.98 -1.03 -6.02
CA ILE A 97 1.97 -0.61 -4.62
C ILE A 97 1.61 0.87 -4.54
N GLN A 98 0.42 1.15 -4.02
CA GLN A 98 -0.13 2.50 -3.94
C GLN A 98 0.10 3.13 -2.58
N PHE A 99 0.08 2.33 -1.52
CA PHE A 99 0.26 2.79 -0.15
C PHE A 99 1.17 1.84 0.63
N ASP A 100 2.00 2.45 1.47
CA ASP A 100 2.69 1.81 2.58
C ASP A 100 2.05 2.26 3.89
N ILE A 101 1.60 1.31 4.71
CA ILE A 101 1.08 1.55 6.05
C ILE A 101 2.14 1.09 7.04
N HIS A 102 2.95 2.01 7.53
CA HIS A 102 4.08 1.70 8.38
C HIS A 102 3.66 1.52 9.84
N LEU A 103 3.88 0.31 10.36
CA LEU A 103 3.58 -0.03 11.74
C LEU A 103 4.86 -0.06 12.56
N VAL A 104 4.81 0.53 13.74
CA VAL A 104 5.91 0.51 14.70
C VAL A 104 5.46 -0.05 16.05
N LYS A 105 6.43 -0.50 16.82
CA LYS A 105 6.26 -0.92 18.20
C LYS A 105 7.12 -0.02 19.08
N ASP A 106 6.50 0.67 20.04
CA ASP A 106 7.21 1.51 20.98
C ASP A 106 7.93 0.69 22.08
N ARG A 107 8.66 1.39 22.95
CA ARG A 107 9.37 0.76 24.06
C ARG A 107 8.45 0.09 25.10
N SER A 108 7.20 0.51 25.19
CA SER A 108 6.19 -0.10 26.06
C SER A 108 5.62 -1.39 25.48
N GLY A 109 5.89 -1.66 24.21
CA GLY A 109 5.33 -2.80 23.48
C GLY A 109 4.04 -2.49 22.73
N LYS A 110 3.51 -1.28 22.83
CA LYS A 110 2.33 -0.83 22.08
C LYS A 110 2.65 -0.73 20.60
N ARG A 111 1.76 -1.26 19.76
CA ARG A 111 1.85 -1.14 18.30
C ARG A 111 0.88 -0.08 17.81
N TYR A 112 1.33 0.73 16.86
CA TYR A 112 0.51 1.75 16.21
C TYR A 112 0.99 2.00 14.79
N ILE A 113 0.15 2.63 13.98
CA ILE A 113 0.53 3.10 12.65
C ILE A 113 1.34 4.38 12.84
N GLU A 114 2.60 4.39 12.42
CA GLU A 114 3.43 5.59 12.47
C GLU A 114 3.06 6.56 11.36
N ARG A 115 2.92 6.03 10.13
CA ARG A 115 2.57 6.82 8.95
C ARG A 115 1.83 6.00 7.90
N ILE A 116 1.12 6.70 7.04
CA ILE A 116 0.59 6.17 5.78
C ILE A 116 1.22 7.00 4.65
N THR A 117 1.96 6.31 3.78
CA THR A 117 2.72 6.92 2.68
C THR A 117 2.11 6.52 1.35
N GLU A 118 1.82 7.49 0.50
CA GLU A 118 1.42 7.28 -0.90
C GLU A 118 2.67 7.14 -1.77
N ILE A 119 2.64 6.16 -2.67
CA ILE A 119 3.69 5.89 -3.66
C ILE A 119 3.18 6.34 -5.02
N CYS A 120 3.90 7.28 -5.65
CA CYS A 120 3.54 7.85 -6.95
C CYS A 120 4.62 7.50 -7.96
N PRO A 121 4.34 6.66 -8.98
CA PRO A 121 5.28 6.43 -10.07
C PRO A 121 5.53 7.75 -10.82
N SER A 122 6.77 7.95 -11.27
CA SER A 122 7.12 9.14 -12.04
C SER A 122 6.63 9.01 -13.48
N VAL A 123 5.92 10.03 -13.97
CA VAL A 123 5.52 10.13 -15.38
C VAL A 123 6.63 10.69 -16.28
N LYS A 124 7.73 11.20 -15.68
CA LYS A 124 8.81 11.86 -16.42
C LYS A 124 9.99 10.95 -16.73
N LYS A 125 10.18 9.91 -15.92
CA LYS A 125 11.32 9.01 -16.05
C LYS A 125 10.94 7.63 -15.52
N ASP A 126 11.11 6.62 -16.36
CA ASP A 126 10.88 5.24 -16.03
C ASP A 126 11.74 4.80 -14.83
N GLY A 127 11.17 4.00 -13.95
CA GLY A 127 11.85 3.49 -12.76
C GLY A 127 12.07 4.51 -11.64
N CYS A 128 11.62 5.75 -11.80
CA CYS A 128 11.60 6.76 -10.75
C CYS A 128 10.23 6.83 -10.08
N PHE A 129 10.22 7.16 -8.80
CA PHE A 129 9.00 7.33 -8.02
C PHE A 129 9.18 8.39 -6.94
N ILE A 130 8.07 8.85 -6.39
CA ILE A 130 8.02 9.80 -5.29
C ILE A 130 7.20 9.16 -4.17
N VAL A 131 7.68 9.26 -2.95
CA VAL A 131 6.93 8.88 -1.75
C VAL A 131 6.41 10.13 -1.05
N ARG A 132 5.19 10.05 -0.52
CA ARG A 132 4.49 11.19 0.08
C ARG A 132 3.78 10.73 1.35
N ASP A 133 4.23 11.13 2.51
CA ASP A 133 3.51 10.87 3.74
C ASP A 133 2.21 11.66 3.73
N ILE A 134 1.10 10.95 3.85
CA ILE A 134 -0.25 11.50 3.84
C ILE A 134 -0.77 11.69 5.26
N ILE A 135 -0.58 10.68 6.09
CA ILE A 135 -0.98 10.66 7.49
C ILE A 135 0.23 10.23 8.33
N TYR A 136 0.42 10.87 9.47
CA TYR A 136 1.37 10.40 10.45
C TYR A 136 0.84 10.57 11.89
N TRP A 137 1.40 9.78 12.80
CA TRP A 137 1.13 9.89 14.23
C TRP A 137 1.98 11.00 14.85
N ASN A 138 1.33 12.02 15.38
CA ASN A 138 2.00 13.07 16.15
C ASN A 138 1.99 12.68 17.63
N SER A 139 3.17 12.33 18.16
CA SER A 139 3.32 11.88 19.56
C SER A 139 3.13 13.00 20.59
N GLU A 140 3.34 14.26 20.22
CA GLU A 140 3.13 15.40 21.12
C GLU A 140 1.64 15.71 21.29
N LEU A 141 0.90 15.59 20.21
CA LEU A 141 -0.55 15.83 20.21
C LEU A 141 -1.38 14.57 20.44
N GLU A 142 -0.73 13.41 20.54
CA GLU A 142 -1.36 12.09 20.66
C GLU A 142 -2.50 11.85 19.66
N LYS A 143 -2.33 12.30 18.43
CA LYS A 143 -3.32 12.16 17.36
C LYS A 143 -2.70 11.96 15.98
N TYR A 144 -3.48 11.40 15.07
CA TYR A 144 -3.15 11.34 13.65
C TYR A 144 -3.38 12.69 12.98
N GLN A 145 -2.46 13.03 12.09
CA GLN A 145 -2.54 14.27 11.31
C GLN A 145 -2.47 13.95 9.82
N LEU A 146 -3.34 14.59 9.06
CA LEU A 146 -3.29 14.60 7.60
C LEU A 146 -2.30 15.69 7.16
N VAL A 147 -1.11 15.30 6.68
CA VAL A 147 -0.03 16.24 6.33
C VAL A 147 0.00 16.62 4.86
N LYS A 148 -0.49 15.76 3.99
CA LYS A 148 -0.61 16.03 2.54
C LYS A 148 -1.91 15.48 1.99
N SER A 149 -2.45 16.17 0.99
CA SER A 149 -3.55 15.64 0.19
C SER A 149 -3.09 14.46 -0.66
N LEU A 150 -3.98 13.51 -0.91
CA LEU A 150 -3.75 12.47 -1.90
C LEU A 150 -3.46 13.08 -3.27
N SER A 151 -2.70 12.38 -4.10
CA SER A 151 -2.50 12.77 -5.50
C SER A 151 -3.82 12.75 -6.28
N GLU A 152 -3.90 13.54 -7.33
CA GLU A 152 -5.08 13.57 -8.21
C GLU A 152 -5.34 12.19 -8.84
N GLN A 153 -4.27 11.46 -9.18
CA GLN A 153 -4.38 10.10 -9.68
C GLN A 153 -5.09 9.18 -8.69
N GLN A 154 -4.72 9.26 -7.41
CA GLN A 154 -5.31 8.42 -6.36
C GLN A 154 -6.75 8.83 -6.03
N LEU A 155 -7.02 10.13 -6.00
CA LEU A 155 -8.39 10.64 -5.85
C LEU A 155 -9.31 10.13 -6.95
N ASN A 156 -8.85 10.13 -8.19
CA ASN A 156 -9.60 9.62 -9.33
C ASN A 156 -9.85 8.09 -9.25
N ARG A 157 -8.88 7.32 -8.74
CA ARG A 157 -9.06 5.87 -8.50
C ARG A 157 -10.12 5.61 -7.43
N ILE A 158 -10.06 6.31 -6.30
CA ILE A 158 -11.04 6.22 -5.21
C ILE A 158 -12.44 6.55 -5.73
N LYS A 159 -12.59 7.66 -6.44
CA LYS A 159 -13.86 8.12 -7.00
C LYS A 159 -14.50 7.09 -7.93
N LYS A 160 -13.72 6.41 -8.75
CA LYS A 160 -14.23 5.38 -9.69
C LYS A 160 -14.86 4.18 -8.97
N ASN A 161 -14.44 3.89 -7.75
CA ASN A 161 -14.88 2.73 -6.96
C ASN A 161 -15.93 3.09 -5.90
N MET A 162 -16.42 4.33 -5.88
CA MET A 162 -17.44 4.82 -4.94
C MET A 162 -18.74 5.17 -5.67
N THR A 163 -19.85 4.95 -4.98
CA THR A 163 -21.12 5.53 -5.38
C THR A 163 -21.08 7.07 -5.22
N LYS A 164 -22.01 7.76 -5.85
CA LYS A 164 -22.10 9.23 -5.72
C LYS A 164 -22.27 9.68 -4.26
N GLU A 165 -23.07 8.95 -3.49
CA GLU A 165 -23.33 9.26 -2.07
C GLU A 165 -22.08 9.02 -1.20
N GLU A 166 -21.39 7.91 -1.40
CA GLU A 166 -20.14 7.61 -0.70
C GLU A 166 -19.07 8.64 -1.03
N TRP A 167 -18.96 9.05 -2.29
CA TRP A 167 -18.03 10.09 -2.72
C TRP A 167 -18.29 11.44 -2.01
N ILE A 168 -19.56 11.86 -1.92
CA ILE A 168 -19.93 13.10 -1.22
C ILE A 168 -19.57 13.02 0.28
N LYS A 169 -19.91 11.91 0.94
CA LYS A 169 -19.56 11.69 2.36
C LYS A 169 -18.04 11.72 2.57
N TRP A 170 -17.29 11.06 1.67
CA TRP A 170 -15.83 11.04 1.73
C TRP A 170 -15.23 12.45 1.52
N GLN A 171 -15.73 13.23 0.55
CA GLN A 171 -15.25 14.58 0.29
C GLN A 171 -15.47 15.51 1.50
N ASN A 172 -16.60 15.42 2.16
CA ASN A 172 -16.90 16.23 3.35
C ASN A 172 -15.91 15.90 4.47
N TRP A 173 -15.78 14.62 4.82
CA TRP A 173 -14.81 14.17 5.83
C TRP A 173 -13.37 14.57 5.49
N TYR A 174 -12.94 14.34 4.26
CA TYR A 174 -11.59 14.66 3.82
C TYR A 174 -11.31 16.17 3.82
N GLY A 175 -12.30 16.98 3.47
CA GLY A 175 -12.25 18.44 3.52
C GLY A 175 -12.11 18.97 4.94
N GLU A 176 -12.82 18.39 5.92
CA GLU A 176 -12.71 18.72 7.34
C GLU A 176 -11.30 18.46 7.86
N GLN A 177 -10.77 17.27 7.62
CA GLN A 177 -9.40 16.91 8.04
C GLN A 177 -8.33 17.82 7.43
N LYS A 178 -8.49 18.21 6.17
CA LYS A 178 -7.57 19.12 5.48
C LYS A 178 -7.59 20.53 6.08
N ASN A 179 -8.75 21.02 6.48
CA ASN A 179 -8.89 22.34 7.10
C ASN A 179 -8.27 22.40 8.49
N GLU A 180 -8.44 21.35 9.30
CA GLU A 180 -7.78 21.22 10.61
C GLU A 180 -6.26 21.24 10.48
N THR A 181 -5.71 20.50 9.52
CA THR A 181 -4.26 20.42 9.27
C THR A 181 -3.72 21.74 8.69
N GLY A 182 -4.46 22.41 7.82
CA GLY A 182 -4.07 23.70 7.24
C GLY A 182 -3.93 24.80 8.30
N ASN A 183 -4.82 24.83 9.28
CA ASN A 183 -4.74 25.78 10.41
C ASN A 183 -3.51 25.50 11.30
N PHE A 184 -3.13 24.25 11.49
CA PHE A 184 -1.94 23.88 12.27
C PHE A 184 -0.65 24.27 11.54
N MET A 185 -0.54 24.02 10.23
CA MET A 185 0.64 24.39 9.43
C MET A 185 0.88 25.91 9.40
N GLN A 186 -0.18 26.72 9.32
CA GLN A 186 -0.07 28.18 9.42
C GLN A 186 0.45 28.64 10.80
N ALA A 187 0.09 27.95 11.88
CA ALA A 187 0.57 28.26 13.22
C ALA A 187 2.06 27.91 13.41
N VAL A 188 2.58 26.88 12.74
CA VAL A 188 3.99 26.45 12.84
C VAL A 188 4.94 27.34 12.01
N TYR A 189 4.45 27.94 10.91
CA TYR A 189 5.26 28.85 10.06
C TYR A 189 5.17 30.32 10.46
N SER A 190 4.43 30.66 11.52
CA SER A 190 4.32 32.02 12.04
C SER A 190 5.23 32.32 13.23
N PHE A 191 6.26 31.50 13.46
CA PHE A 191 7.35 31.75 14.44
C PHE A 191 8.67 32.03 13.76
#